data_6a55df13d1f454bd600dabf259e56b9d
#
_entry.id   6a55df13d1f454bd600dabf259e56b9d
#
_cell.length_a   1.000
_cell.length_b   1.000
_cell.length_c   1.000
_cell.angle_alpha   90.00
_cell.angle_beta   90.00
_cell.angle_gamma   90.00
#
_symmetry.space_group_name_H-M   'P 1'
#
loop_
_entity.id
_entity.type
_entity.pdbx_description
1 polymer ?
#
loop_
_entity_poly.entity_id
_entity_poly.type
_entity_poly.pdbx_seq_one_letter_code
_entity_poly.pdbx_strand_id
1 'polypeptide(L)'
;ASDVYKRQGGTADIPVAEEAAKTAEFFGCRVERYYDIGVAGIHRLLSKREAIARANCVIAVAGMEGALGTVVAGLVENPVIAVPTSVGYGASFHGLSALITMINSCANGISVVNIDNGYGAAYLAAQINRLAVREPKKTAE
;
A
#
# COMPACT_ATOMS: atom_id res chain seq x y z
N ALA A 1 8.40 17.15 -5.15
CA ALA A 1 7.51 16.10 -5.68
C ALA A 1 7.34 15.03 -4.61
N SER A 2 6.11 14.80 -4.25
CA SER A 2 5.72 13.91 -3.16
C SER A 2 5.28 12.56 -3.74
N ASP A 3 5.94 11.49 -3.34
CA ASP A 3 5.75 10.18 -3.93
C ASP A 3 4.87 9.29 -3.06
N VAL A 4 3.85 8.70 -3.67
CA VAL A 4 3.09 7.57 -3.14
C VAL A 4 3.46 6.35 -3.96
N TYR A 5 3.98 5.32 -3.31
CA TYR A 5 4.34 4.06 -3.97
C TYR A 5 3.23 3.04 -3.79
N LYS A 6 2.86 2.39 -4.88
CA LYS A 6 1.84 1.37 -4.94
C LYS A 6 2.45 0.03 -5.28
N ARG A 7 2.03 -1.00 -4.57
CA ARG A 7 2.50 -2.38 -4.74
C ARG A 7 1.37 -3.38 -4.82
N GLN A 8 1.57 -4.40 -5.61
CA GLN A 8 0.59 -5.42 -5.89
C GLN A 8 1.19 -6.81 -5.88
N GLY A 9 0.50 -7.76 -5.23
CA GLY A 9 0.95 -9.14 -5.07
C GLY A 9 0.82 -9.99 -6.33
N GLY A 10 -0.27 -9.87 -7.07
CA GLY A 10 -0.55 -10.68 -8.26
C GLY A 10 -1.28 -9.92 -9.37
N THR A 11 -1.29 -10.47 -10.59
CA THR A 11 -1.95 -9.81 -11.74
C THR A 11 -3.45 -9.61 -11.56
N ALA A 12 -4.12 -10.48 -10.79
CA ALA A 12 -5.55 -10.38 -10.50
C ALA A 12 -5.90 -9.21 -9.56
N ASP A 13 -4.93 -8.69 -8.81
CA ASP A 13 -5.11 -7.54 -7.92
C ASP A 13 -5.01 -6.18 -8.66
N ILE A 14 -4.67 -6.18 -9.95
CA ILE A 14 -4.47 -4.98 -10.77
C ILE A 14 -5.65 -4.01 -10.70
N PRO A 15 -6.93 -4.43 -10.82
CA PRO A 15 -8.04 -3.49 -10.79
C PRO A 15 -8.09 -2.63 -9.52
N VAL A 16 -7.97 -3.25 -8.34
CA VAL A 16 -7.96 -2.54 -7.04
C VAL A 16 -6.74 -1.65 -6.92
N ALA A 17 -5.62 -2.17 -7.36
CA ALA A 17 -4.39 -1.44 -7.38
C ALA A 17 -4.47 -0.23 -8.33
N GLU A 18 -5.04 -0.31 -9.53
CA GLU A 18 -5.23 0.83 -10.44
C GLU A 18 -6.25 1.85 -9.92
N GLU A 19 -7.30 1.41 -9.23
CA GLU A 19 -8.20 2.30 -8.52
C GLU A 19 -7.41 3.18 -7.53
N ALA A 20 -6.59 2.57 -6.69
CA ALA A 20 -5.77 3.30 -5.74
C ALA A 20 -4.81 4.28 -6.43
N ALA A 21 -4.14 3.87 -7.51
CA ALA A 21 -3.20 4.73 -8.22
C ALA A 21 -3.88 5.93 -8.85
N LYS A 22 -4.93 5.71 -9.63
CA LYS A 22 -5.68 6.78 -10.31
C LYS A 22 -6.30 7.75 -9.32
N THR A 23 -6.79 7.23 -8.20
CA THR A 23 -7.34 8.06 -7.11
C THR A 23 -6.25 8.92 -6.47
N ALA A 24 -5.07 8.37 -6.17
CA ALA A 24 -3.97 9.14 -5.61
C ALA A 24 -3.48 10.22 -6.60
N GLU A 25 -3.38 9.89 -7.89
CA GLU A 25 -3.05 10.85 -8.96
C GLU A 25 -4.09 11.97 -9.06
N PHE A 26 -5.37 11.64 -8.98
CA PHE A 26 -6.45 12.63 -8.95
C PHE A 26 -6.30 13.60 -7.77
N PHE A 27 -5.83 13.13 -6.62
CA PHE A 27 -5.54 13.97 -5.46
C PHE A 27 -4.17 14.69 -5.52
N GLY A 28 -3.49 14.63 -6.66
CA GLY A 28 -2.25 15.37 -6.91
C GLY A 28 -0.97 14.68 -6.40
N CYS A 29 -1.02 13.38 -6.12
CA CYS A 29 0.17 12.62 -5.77
C CYS A 29 0.91 12.14 -7.02
N ARG A 30 2.24 12.14 -6.97
CA ARG A 30 3.04 11.38 -7.93
C ARG A 30 3.02 9.91 -7.51
N VAL A 31 2.66 9.00 -8.41
CA VAL A 31 2.49 7.57 -8.11
C VAL A 31 3.47 6.74 -8.93
N GLU A 32 4.29 5.95 -8.25
CA GLU A 32 5.08 4.90 -8.88
C GLU A 32 4.40 3.54 -8.70
N ARG A 33 4.35 2.76 -9.77
CA ARG A 33 3.64 1.48 -9.82
C ARG A 33 4.60 0.32 -9.95
N TYR A 34 4.43 -0.66 -9.09
CA TYR A 34 5.17 -1.93 -9.16
C TYR A 34 4.18 -3.09 -9.16
N TYR A 35 4.20 -3.87 -10.22
CA TYR A 35 3.34 -5.04 -10.42
C TYR A 35 4.12 -6.33 -10.24
N ASP A 36 3.42 -7.40 -9.92
CA ASP A 36 3.96 -8.76 -9.80
C ASP A 36 5.19 -8.86 -8.88
N ILE A 37 5.10 -8.24 -7.72
CA ILE A 37 6.13 -8.26 -6.69
C ILE A 37 5.60 -8.87 -5.38
N GLY A 38 4.94 -10.02 -5.52
CA GLY A 38 4.44 -10.79 -4.39
C GLY A 38 5.54 -11.44 -3.56
N VAL A 39 5.17 -11.91 -2.37
CA VAL A 39 6.11 -12.57 -1.43
C VAL A 39 6.66 -13.89 -1.98
N ALA A 40 5.95 -14.55 -2.88
CA ALA A 40 6.44 -15.75 -3.57
C ALA A 40 7.66 -15.48 -4.47
N GLY A 41 7.91 -14.23 -4.84
CA GLY A 41 9.10 -13.77 -5.55
C GLY A 41 9.83 -12.69 -4.76
N ILE A 42 10.18 -12.96 -3.52
CA ILE A 42 10.71 -11.98 -2.55
C ILE A 42 11.91 -11.19 -3.07
N HIS A 43 12.76 -11.79 -3.90
CA HIS A 43 13.91 -11.12 -4.52
C HIS A 43 13.50 -9.93 -5.38
N ARG A 44 12.34 -9.97 -6.05
CA ARG A 44 11.80 -8.84 -6.83
C ARG A 44 11.39 -7.69 -5.92
N LEU A 45 10.82 -8.02 -4.77
CA LEU A 45 10.48 -7.06 -3.74
C LEU A 45 11.73 -6.39 -3.16
N LEU A 46 12.72 -7.18 -2.78
CA LEU A 46 13.97 -6.69 -2.18
C LEU A 46 14.75 -5.78 -3.14
N SER A 47 14.76 -6.09 -4.45
CA SER A 47 15.43 -5.26 -5.45
C SER A 47 14.84 -3.83 -5.57
N LYS A 48 13.62 -3.60 -5.06
CA LYS A 48 12.94 -2.29 -5.09
C LYS A 48 12.94 -1.57 -3.74
N ARG A 49 13.54 -2.15 -2.71
CA ARG A 49 13.51 -1.62 -1.33
C ARG A 49 13.91 -0.15 -1.25
N GLU A 50 15.03 0.23 -1.86
CA GLU A 50 15.53 1.61 -1.80
C GLU A 50 14.59 2.61 -2.49
N ALA A 51 14.02 2.22 -3.63
CA ALA A 51 13.05 3.06 -4.33
C ALA A 51 11.82 3.31 -3.45
N ILE A 52 11.30 2.25 -2.78
CA ILE A 52 10.11 2.33 -1.94
C ILE A 52 10.39 3.17 -0.69
N ALA A 53 11.57 3.02 -0.10
CA ALA A 53 11.94 3.77 1.09
C ALA A 53 12.02 5.30 0.86
N ARG A 54 12.04 5.76 -0.40
CA ARG A 54 11.99 7.20 -0.74
C ARG A 54 10.59 7.79 -0.77
N ALA A 55 9.55 6.97 -0.72
CA ALA A 55 8.17 7.47 -0.75
C ALA A 55 7.74 8.10 0.58
N ASN A 56 6.76 8.99 0.54
CA ASN A 56 6.12 9.48 1.76
C ASN A 56 5.14 8.47 2.35
N CYS A 57 4.58 7.59 1.51
CA CYS A 57 3.65 6.55 1.90
C CYS A 57 3.66 5.40 0.89
N VAL A 58 3.36 4.21 1.33
CA VAL A 58 3.29 3.00 0.50
C VAL A 58 1.89 2.41 0.57
N ILE A 59 1.30 2.07 -0.58
CA ILE A 59 0.06 1.28 -0.65
C ILE A 59 0.43 -0.13 -1.08
N ALA A 60 0.14 -1.12 -0.24
CA ALA A 60 0.38 -2.53 -0.51
C ALA A 60 -0.95 -3.25 -0.78
N VAL A 61 -1.17 -3.71 -2.00
CA VAL A 61 -2.40 -4.38 -2.43
C VAL A 61 -2.14 -5.87 -2.59
N ALA A 62 -2.88 -6.71 -1.90
CA ALA A 62 -2.71 -8.16 -1.97
C ALA A 62 -4.00 -8.92 -1.61
N GLY A 63 -4.29 -9.96 -2.38
CA GLY A 63 -5.28 -10.99 -2.05
C GLY A 63 -4.64 -12.21 -1.41
N MET A 64 -5.26 -13.36 -1.59
CA MET A 64 -4.84 -14.65 -1.04
C MET A 64 -4.59 -14.60 0.48
N GLU A 65 -3.37 -14.82 0.94
CA GLU A 65 -2.97 -14.79 2.34
C GLU A 65 -2.62 -13.38 2.87
N GLY A 66 -2.54 -12.37 1.99
CA GLY A 66 -2.30 -10.98 2.40
C GLY A 66 -0.92 -10.67 3.00
N ALA A 67 0.07 -11.54 2.83
CA ALA A 67 1.37 -11.41 3.48
C ALA A 67 2.22 -10.22 3.01
N LEU A 68 1.96 -9.72 1.81
CA LEU A 68 2.75 -8.62 1.22
C LEU A 68 2.75 -7.37 2.10
N GLY A 69 1.62 -7.00 2.69
CA GLY A 69 1.51 -5.82 3.55
C GLY A 69 2.48 -5.87 4.72
N THR A 70 2.51 -6.99 5.43
CA THR A 70 3.42 -7.22 6.57
C THR A 70 4.89 -7.19 6.15
N VAL A 71 5.23 -7.86 5.05
CA VAL A 71 6.63 -7.91 4.56
C VAL A 71 7.11 -6.51 4.15
N VAL A 72 6.28 -5.75 3.44
CA VAL A 72 6.61 -4.37 3.06
C VAL A 72 6.81 -3.50 4.29
N ALA A 73 5.90 -3.55 5.25
CA ALA A 73 6.00 -2.76 6.48
C ALA A 73 7.24 -3.12 7.32
N GLY A 74 7.71 -4.37 7.24
CA GLY A 74 8.97 -4.78 7.86
C GLY A 74 10.24 -4.34 7.12
N LEU A 75 10.11 -3.92 5.86
CA LEU A 75 11.25 -3.53 5.01
C LEU A 75 11.50 -2.02 4.95
N VAL A 76 10.51 -1.20 5.29
CA VAL A 76 10.55 0.26 5.16
C VAL A 76 10.08 0.94 6.44
N GLU A 77 10.51 2.18 6.65
CA GLU A 77 10.08 3.01 7.78
C GLU A 77 8.86 3.88 7.45
N ASN A 78 8.50 3.92 6.17
CA ASN A 78 7.37 4.72 5.69
C ASN A 78 6.04 4.15 6.17
N PRO A 79 5.01 4.97 6.36
CA PRO A 79 3.65 4.48 6.57
C PRO A 79 3.21 3.55 5.42
N VAL A 80 2.68 2.38 5.78
CA VAL A 80 2.17 1.40 4.81
C VAL A 80 0.66 1.27 4.97
N ILE A 81 -0.07 1.46 3.87
CA ILE A 81 -1.51 1.23 3.82
C ILE A 81 -1.72 -0.08 3.07
N ALA A 82 -2.22 -1.08 3.78
CA ALA A 82 -2.50 -2.39 3.23
C ALA A 82 -3.95 -2.49 2.76
N VAL A 83 -4.11 -2.95 1.52
CA VAL A 83 -5.41 -3.17 0.88
C VAL A 83 -5.58 -4.66 0.65
N PRO A 84 -6.39 -5.36 1.47
CA PRO A 84 -6.78 -6.72 1.17
C PRO A 84 -7.67 -6.73 -0.06
N THR A 85 -7.52 -7.71 -0.94
CA THR A 85 -8.43 -7.89 -2.08
C THR A 85 -9.26 -9.13 -1.94
N SER A 86 -10.41 -9.16 -2.61
CA SER A 86 -11.28 -10.33 -2.70
C SER A 86 -10.72 -11.43 -3.60
N VAL A 87 -9.56 -11.19 -4.21
CA VAL A 87 -8.89 -12.16 -5.08
C VAL A 87 -8.40 -13.35 -4.26
N GLY A 88 -8.81 -14.53 -4.67
CA GLY A 88 -8.44 -15.78 -4.02
C GLY A 88 -9.46 -16.88 -4.26
N TYR A 89 -9.22 -18.03 -3.65
CA TYR A 89 -10.09 -19.20 -3.71
C TYR A 89 -10.06 -19.97 -2.40
N GLY A 90 -11.00 -20.91 -2.23
CA GLY A 90 -11.06 -21.78 -1.04
C GLY A 90 -11.13 -21.00 0.26
N ALA A 91 -10.18 -21.20 1.15
CA ALA A 91 -10.13 -20.60 2.48
C ALA A 91 -9.80 -19.09 2.49
N SER A 92 -9.66 -18.45 1.33
CA SER A 92 -9.50 -17.00 1.24
C SER A 92 -10.77 -16.23 1.62
N PHE A 93 -11.95 -16.89 1.52
CA PHE A 93 -13.26 -16.34 1.87
C PHE A 93 -13.46 -14.91 1.33
N HIS A 94 -13.26 -14.72 0.01
CA HIS A 94 -13.45 -13.42 -0.66
C HIS A 94 -12.67 -12.26 -0.03
N GLY A 95 -11.43 -12.52 0.38
CA GLY A 95 -10.54 -11.51 0.94
C GLY A 95 -10.50 -11.46 2.46
N LEU A 96 -11.34 -12.23 3.17
CA LEU A 96 -11.34 -12.26 4.63
C LEU A 96 -9.99 -12.75 5.17
N SER A 97 -9.38 -13.76 4.56
CA SER A 97 -8.06 -14.26 4.95
C SER A 97 -6.99 -13.16 4.85
N ALA A 98 -6.96 -12.43 3.74
CA ALA A 98 -6.04 -11.31 3.54
C ALA A 98 -6.27 -10.20 4.58
N LEU A 99 -7.53 -9.82 4.83
CA LEU A 99 -7.89 -8.81 5.82
C LEU A 99 -7.42 -9.20 7.22
N ILE A 100 -7.73 -10.41 7.68
CA ILE A 100 -7.34 -10.89 9.00
C ILE A 100 -5.81 -10.95 9.14
N THR A 101 -5.10 -11.44 8.14
CA THR A 101 -3.63 -11.47 8.14
C THR A 101 -3.04 -10.06 8.28
N MET A 102 -3.54 -9.10 7.51
CA MET A 102 -3.05 -7.73 7.55
C MET A 102 -3.34 -7.04 8.89
N ILE A 103 -4.54 -7.24 9.46
CA ILE A 103 -4.93 -6.68 10.77
C ILE A 103 -4.08 -7.28 11.89
N ASN A 104 -3.73 -8.57 11.82
CA ASN A 104 -2.92 -9.27 12.82
C ASN A 104 -1.40 -9.13 12.56
N SER A 105 -0.98 -8.23 11.69
CA SER A 105 0.43 -8.04 11.39
C SER A 105 1.22 -7.59 12.61
N CYS A 106 2.39 -8.20 12.82
CA CYS A 106 3.37 -7.78 13.84
C CYS A 106 4.20 -6.56 13.38
N ALA A 107 4.15 -6.19 12.10
CA ALA A 107 4.89 -5.05 11.60
C ALA A 107 4.20 -3.74 12.01
N ASN A 108 4.95 -2.85 12.65
CA ASN A 108 4.45 -1.54 13.02
C ASN A 108 4.39 -0.60 11.80
N GLY A 109 3.54 0.42 11.85
CA GLY A 109 3.39 1.39 10.76
C GLY A 109 2.50 0.92 9.61
N ILE A 110 1.79 -0.20 9.76
CA ILE A 110 0.79 -0.69 8.83
C ILE A 110 -0.61 -0.21 9.25
N SER A 111 -1.37 0.30 8.30
CA SER A 111 -2.80 0.61 8.43
C SER A 111 -3.56 -0.21 7.40
N VAL A 112 -4.69 -0.77 7.79
CA VAL A 112 -5.47 -1.66 6.91
C VAL A 112 -6.80 -0.99 6.56
N VAL A 113 -7.15 -0.99 5.29
CA VAL A 113 -8.46 -0.55 4.80
C VAL A 113 -9.36 -1.76 4.54
N ASN A 114 -10.62 -1.52 4.22
CA ASN A 114 -11.56 -2.61 3.90
C ASN A 114 -11.14 -3.36 2.62
N ILE A 115 -11.70 -4.55 2.43
CA ILE A 115 -11.48 -5.39 1.23
C ILE A 115 -11.85 -4.60 -0.03
N ASP A 116 -10.98 -4.66 -1.04
CA ASP A 116 -11.12 -3.99 -2.34
C ASP A 116 -11.22 -2.45 -2.28
N ASN A 117 -10.89 -1.83 -1.15
CA ASN A 117 -11.00 -0.39 -0.97
C ASN A 117 -9.72 0.37 -1.41
N GLY A 118 -9.40 0.31 -2.69
CA GLY A 118 -8.29 1.08 -3.28
C GLY A 118 -8.49 2.59 -3.13
N TYR A 119 -9.72 3.07 -3.26
CA TYR A 119 -10.06 4.48 -3.07
C TYR A 119 -9.71 4.98 -1.66
N GLY A 120 -10.14 4.27 -0.62
CA GLY A 120 -9.87 4.66 0.77
C GLY A 120 -8.38 4.68 1.10
N ALA A 121 -7.63 3.71 0.57
CA ALA A 121 -6.18 3.68 0.72
C ALA A 121 -5.51 4.89 0.07
N ALA A 122 -5.92 5.22 -1.15
CA ALA A 122 -5.38 6.36 -1.88
C ALA A 122 -5.71 7.70 -1.22
N TYR A 123 -6.92 7.83 -0.67
CA TYR A 123 -7.33 9.03 0.05
C TYR A 123 -6.45 9.25 1.28
N LEU A 124 -6.24 8.20 2.10
CA LEU A 124 -5.36 8.25 3.27
C LEU A 124 -3.92 8.54 2.88
N ALA A 125 -3.41 7.89 1.81
CA ALA A 125 -2.06 8.15 1.30
C ALA A 125 -1.89 9.62 0.86
N ALA A 126 -2.89 10.19 0.19
CA ALA A 126 -2.87 11.59 -0.21
C ALA A 126 -2.87 12.54 1.00
N GLN A 127 -3.58 12.20 2.08
CA GLN A 127 -3.52 12.97 3.33
C GLN A 127 -2.11 12.93 3.94
N ILE A 128 -1.53 11.74 4.08
CA ILE A 128 -0.16 11.56 4.61
C ILE A 128 0.84 12.35 3.76
N ASN A 129 0.73 12.24 2.44
CA ASN A 129 1.59 12.92 1.50
C ASN A 129 1.52 14.45 1.64
N ARG A 130 0.32 15.01 1.75
CA ARG A 130 0.12 16.46 1.99
C ARG A 130 0.73 16.91 3.30
N LEU A 131 0.64 16.10 4.36
CA LEU A 131 1.26 16.42 5.65
C LEU A 131 2.78 16.42 5.57
N ALA A 132 3.37 15.45 4.84
CA ALA A 132 4.82 15.32 4.67
C ALA A 132 5.45 16.49 3.91
N VAL A 133 4.70 17.10 2.96
CA VAL A 133 5.21 18.22 2.13
C VAL A 133 4.72 19.59 2.60
N ARG A 134 3.96 19.64 3.68
CA ARG A 134 3.41 20.89 4.20
C ARG A 134 4.54 21.74 4.80
N GLU A 135 4.68 22.98 4.34
CA GLU A 135 5.56 23.93 5.01
C GLU A 135 5.15 24.16 6.48
N PRO A 136 6.12 24.31 7.40
CA PRO A 136 5.83 24.65 8.79
C PRO A 136 4.96 25.91 8.82
N LYS A 137 3.85 25.87 9.55
CA LYS A 137 3.09 27.11 9.82
C LYS A 137 4.03 28.08 10.49
N LYS A 138 4.26 29.25 9.88
CA LYS A 138 4.88 30.37 10.61
C LYS A 138 4.04 30.62 11.83
N THR A 139 4.58 30.36 13.01
CA THR A 139 3.98 30.80 14.27
C THR A 139 3.87 32.32 14.17
N ALA A 140 2.65 32.82 14.14
CA ALA A 140 2.44 34.26 14.37
C ALA A 140 2.86 34.54 15.81
N GLU A 141 3.94 35.26 15.96
CA GLU A 141 4.31 35.91 17.23
C GLU A 141 3.31 37.01 17.60
#